data_8d4198a070649cf74cd78326d337c851
#
_entry.id   8d4198a070649cf74cd78326d337c851
#
_cell.length_a   1.000
_cell.length_b   1.000
_cell.length_c   1.000
_cell.angle_alpha   90.00
_cell.angle_beta   90.00
_cell.angle_gamma   90.00
#
_symmetry.space_group_name_H-M   'P 1'
#
loop_
_entity.id
_entity.type
_entity.pdbx_description
1 polymer ?
#
loop_
_entity_poly.entity_id
_entity_poly.type
_entity_poly.pdbx_seq_one_letter_code
_entity_poly.pdbx_strand_id
1 'polypeptide(L)'
;MKSLFLPFASVSLLCLLSGCASIEKGAPQEVTVLSFPSEASVYINGDAAGITPLQTELPRKMVHEIRLEKEGYNPAVKYFTPVPNEKADNFIRFGLSEDLGYYVDLEPGTMKAAMKSELVPGSTGADPFATMAQQALAADRKLEAGEITAVEHKIIIEQIIEYFEQTSL
;
A
#
# COMPACT_ATOMS: atom_id res chain seq x y z
N MET A 1 -40.75 32.74 -29.00
CA MET A 1 -40.56 31.90 -27.80
C MET A 1 -40.11 30.52 -28.27
N LYS A 2 -38.81 30.34 -28.44
CA LYS A 2 -38.22 29.03 -28.89
C LYS A 2 -37.00 28.75 -28.02
N SER A 3 -36.98 27.50 -27.45
CA SER A 3 -35.88 26.72 -26.98
C SER A 3 -35.02 27.24 -25.82
N LEU A 4 -35.56 27.19 -24.60
CA LEU A 4 -34.77 27.30 -23.36
C LEU A 4 -34.79 25.96 -22.56
N PHE A 5 -35.29 24.86 -23.11
CA PHE A 5 -35.45 23.58 -22.40
C PHE A 5 -34.37 22.53 -22.70
N LEU A 6 -33.45 22.78 -23.65
CA LEU A 6 -32.47 21.78 -24.07
C LEU A 6 -31.26 21.58 -23.16
N PRO A 7 -30.72 22.60 -22.41
CA PRO A 7 -29.54 22.38 -21.58
C PRO A 7 -29.82 21.61 -20.27
N PHE A 8 -31.06 21.62 -19.76
CA PHE A 8 -31.39 20.95 -18.50
C PHE A 8 -31.47 19.42 -18.60
N ALA A 9 -31.91 18.91 -19.73
CA ALA A 9 -31.98 17.45 -19.97
C ALA A 9 -30.59 16.80 -20.12
N SER A 10 -29.62 17.53 -20.67
CA SER A 10 -28.26 17.03 -20.90
C SER A 10 -27.44 16.93 -19.61
N VAL A 11 -27.64 17.85 -18.66
CA VAL A 11 -26.94 17.81 -17.35
C VAL A 11 -27.50 16.70 -16.45
N SER A 12 -28.81 16.44 -16.52
CA SER A 12 -29.45 15.38 -15.72
C SER A 12 -29.03 13.98 -16.16
N LEU A 13 -28.71 13.77 -17.44
CA LEU A 13 -28.27 12.48 -17.96
C LEU A 13 -26.82 12.14 -17.57
N LEU A 14 -25.95 13.14 -17.38
CA LEU A 14 -24.56 12.92 -16.96
C LEU A 14 -24.44 12.44 -15.50
N CYS A 15 -25.37 12.83 -14.63
CA CYS A 15 -25.38 12.39 -13.23
C CYS A 15 -25.80 10.93 -13.03
N LEU A 16 -26.46 10.31 -14.00
CA LEU A 16 -26.91 8.91 -13.90
C LEU A 16 -25.78 7.90 -14.18
N LEU A 17 -24.71 8.31 -14.86
CA LEU A 17 -23.61 7.41 -15.23
C LEU A 17 -22.60 7.19 -14.10
N SER A 18 -22.52 8.10 -13.14
CA SER A 18 -21.59 7.96 -11.99
C SER A 18 -22.10 7.03 -10.87
N GLY A 19 -23.39 6.75 -10.82
CA GLY A 19 -24.00 5.89 -9.80
C GLY A 19 -23.67 4.39 -9.95
N CYS A 20 -23.52 3.91 -11.19
CA CYS A 20 -23.31 2.46 -11.43
C CYS A 20 -21.94 1.96 -10.94
N ALA A 21 -20.88 2.77 -11.06
CA ALA A 21 -19.54 2.38 -10.63
C ALA A 21 -19.43 2.18 -9.11
N SER A 22 -20.19 2.95 -8.33
CA SER A 22 -20.20 2.82 -6.85
C SER A 22 -20.91 1.57 -6.38
N ILE A 23 -21.92 1.09 -7.12
CA ILE A 23 -22.63 -0.16 -6.80
C ILE A 23 -21.75 -1.37 -7.07
N GLU A 24 -20.98 -1.37 -8.16
CA GLU A 24 -20.10 -2.47 -8.53
C GLU A 24 -18.88 -2.56 -7.59
N LYS A 25 -18.23 -1.44 -7.33
CA LYS A 25 -16.96 -1.37 -6.57
C LYS A 25 -17.15 -1.14 -5.07
N GLY A 26 -18.34 -0.77 -4.64
CA GLY A 26 -18.68 -0.40 -3.27
C GLY A 26 -18.36 1.05 -2.93
N ALA A 27 -18.95 1.53 -1.81
CA ALA A 27 -18.67 2.85 -1.26
C ALA A 27 -17.20 2.96 -0.85
N PRO A 28 -16.59 4.16 -0.93
CA PRO A 28 -15.21 4.35 -0.53
C PRO A 28 -15.01 4.19 0.99
N GLN A 29 -13.83 3.75 1.36
CA GLN A 29 -13.33 3.70 2.73
C GLN A 29 -11.99 4.42 2.77
N GLU A 30 -11.80 5.28 3.78
CA GLU A 30 -10.51 5.86 4.07
C GLU A 30 -9.56 4.80 4.59
N VAL A 31 -8.37 4.75 4.01
CA VAL A 31 -7.28 3.85 4.38
C VAL A 31 -5.97 4.63 4.50
N THR A 32 -5.06 4.11 5.32
CA THR A 32 -3.74 4.72 5.52
C THR A 32 -2.64 3.76 5.11
N VAL A 33 -1.67 4.25 4.36
CA VAL A 33 -0.46 3.51 3.97
C VAL A 33 0.75 4.15 4.64
N LEU A 34 1.43 3.36 5.47
CA LEU A 34 2.66 3.72 6.14
C LEU A 34 3.80 2.82 5.67
N SER A 35 4.99 3.35 5.50
CA SER A 35 6.19 2.55 5.22
C SER A 35 7.33 2.90 6.18
N PHE A 36 8.22 1.95 6.32
CA PHE A 36 9.57 2.19 6.81
C PHE A 36 10.58 1.69 5.76
N PRO A 37 11.49 2.57 5.30
CA PRO A 37 11.53 4.01 5.62
C PRO A 37 10.31 4.77 5.06
N SER A 38 10.08 5.97 5.58
CA SER A 38 9.04 6.88 5.07
C SER A 38 9.39 7.43 3.69
N GLU A 39 8.46 8.19 3.08
CA GLU A 39 8.66 8.81 1.76
C GLU A 39 8.86 7.78 0.62
N ALA A 40 8.31 6.59 0.76
CA ALA A 40 8.23 5.64 -0.34
C ALA A 40 7.13 6.03 -1.32
N SER A 41 7.39 5.91 -2.61
CA SER A 41 6.39 6.08 -3.67
C SER A 41 5.34 4.97 -3.57
N VAL A 42 4.07 5.37 -3.62
CA VAL A 42 2.91 4.47 -3.50
C VAL A 42 2.23 4.34 -4.85
N TYR A 43 2.04 3.11 -5.29
CA TYR A 43 1.21 2.77 -6.46
C TYR A 43 0.04 1.93 -5.99
N ILE A 44 -1.16 2.27 -6.45
CA ILE A 44 -2.40 1.56 -6.14
C ILE A 44 -2.94 0.96 -7.44
N ASN A 45 -3.02 -0.36 -7.52
CA ASN A 45 -3.44 -1.10 -8.72
C ASN A 45 -2.62 -0.74 -9.98
N GLY A 46 -1.35 -0.33 -9.78
CA GLY A 46 -0.44 0.10 -10.84
C GLY A 46 -0.39 1.60 -11.09
N ASP A 47 -1.35 2.38 -10.61
CA ASP A 47 -1.40 3.83 -10.77
C ASP A 47 -0.66 4.54 -9.64
N ALA A 48 0.12 5.58 -9.95
CA ALA A 48 0.82 6.39 -8.97
C ALA A 48 -0.18 7.16 -8.09
N ALA A 49 -0.10 6.98 -6.76
CA ALA A 49 -1.05 7.56 -5.81
C ALA A 49 -0.43 8.64 -4.90
N GLY A 50 0.89 8.61 -4.69
CA GLY A 50 1.58 9.57 -3.83
C GLY A 50 2.80 8.98 -3.13
N ILE A 51 3.11 9.51 -1.96
CA ILE A 51 4.24 9.06 -1.12
C ILE A 51 3.74 8.78 0.31
N THR A 52 4.43 7.87 1.02
CA THR A 52 4.09 7.56 2.41
C THR A 52 4.60 8.63 3.38
N PRO A 53 3.86 8.96 4.46
CA PRO A 53 2.53 8.44 4.81
C PRO A 53 1.43 8.95 3.86
N LEU A 54 0.56 8.06 3.38
CA LEU A 54 -0.53 8.38 2.46
C LEU A 54 -1.88 8.00 3.08
N GLN A 55 -2.83 8.96 3.08
CA GLN A 55 -4.26 8.71 3.32
C GLN A 55 -5.01 8.82 1.99
N THR A 56 -5.88 7.87 1.72
CA THR A 56 -6.68 7.85 0.49
C THR A 56 -7.97 7.08 0.69
N GLU A 57 -8.92 7.28 -0.21
CA GLU A 57 -10.18 6.54 -0.22
C GLU A 57 -10.16 5.45 -1.29
N LEU A 58 -10.51 4.23 -0.90
CA LEU A 58 -10.57 3.08 -1.79
C LEU A 58 -11.94 2.41 -1.75
N PRO A 59 -12.48 1.95 -2.91
CA PRO A 59 -13.72 1.18 -2.96
C PRO A 59 -13.66 -0.10 -2.13
N ARG A 60 -14.71 -0.39 -1.34
CA ARG A 60 -14.71 -1.48 -0.35
C ARG A 60 -14.81 -2.90 -0.93
N LYS A 61 -15.40 -3.06 -2.10
CA LYS A 61 -15.78 -4.39 -2.63
C LYS A 61 -14.71 -5.05 -3.50
N MET A 62 -13.51 -4.48 -3.56
CA MET A 62 -12.42 -5.03 -4.37
C MET A 62 -11.10 -5.06 -3.62
N VAL A 63 -10.25 -6.01 -4.00
CA VAL A 63 -8.87 -6.07 -3.51
C VAL A 63 -8.06 -4.97 -4.19
N HIS A 64 -7.23 -4.29 -3.40
CA HIS A 64 -6.32 -3.27 -3.92
C HIS A 64 -4.88 -3.70 -3.68
N GLU A 65 -4.11 -3.77 -4.75
CA GLU A 65 -2.67 -3.95 -4.67
C GLU A 65 -2.00 -2.61 -4.36
N ILE A 66 -1.15 -2.62 -3.34
CA ILE A 66 -0.33 -1.48 -2.94
C ILE A 66 1.13 -1.85 -3.15
N ARG A 67 1.76 -1.21 -4.11
CA ARG A 67 3.19 -1.36 -4.38
C ARG A 67 3.92 -0.14 -3.88
N LEU A 68 4.96 -0.37 -3.10
CA LEU A 68 5.82 0.65 -2.50
C LEU A 68 7.21 0.56 -3.11
N GLU A 69 7.75 1.71 -3.51
CA GLU A 69 9.09 1.82 -4.09
C GLU A 69 9.87 2.93 -3.40
N LYS A 70 11.11 2.65 -3.06
CA LYS A 70 12.06 3.63 -2.54
C LYS A 70 13.46 3.25 -2.96
N GLU A 71 14.27 4.24 -3.33
CA GLU A 71 15.66 4.05 -3.72
C GLU A 71 16.47 3.38 -2.60
N GLY A 72 17.26 2.36 -2.94
CA GLY A 72 18.03 1.55 -1.99
C GLY A 72 17.24 0.49 -1.25
N TYR A 73 15.96 0.29 -1.60
CA TYR A 73 15.08 -0.73 -1.01
C TYR A 73 14.36 -1.55 -2.08
N ASN A 74 14.20 -2.83 -1.79
CA ASN A 74 13.42 -3.71 -2.64
C ASN A 74 11.95 -3.29 -2.62
N PRO A 75 11.25 -3.31 -3.76
CA PRO A 75 9.82 -3.01 -3.81
C PRO A 75 9.03 -3.92 -2.87
N ALA A 76 8.07 -3.34 -2.14
CA ALA A 76 7.19 -4.09 -1.27
C ALA A 76 5.76 -4.07 -1.84
N VAL A 77 5.12 -5.24 -1.90
CA VAL A 77 3.73 -5.38 -2.34
C VAL A 77 2.89 -5.86 -1.17
N LYS A 78 1.77 -5.18 -0.95
CA LYS A 78 0.77 -5.47 0.07
C LYS A 78 -0.62 -5.31 -0.51
N TYR A 79 -1.63 -5.80 0.20
CA TYR A 79 -3.01 -5.77 -0.28
C TYR A 79 -3.94 -5.24 0.78
N PHE A 80 -4.90 -4.39 0.38
CA PHE A 80 -6.13 -4.17 1.12
C PHE A 80 -7.16 -5.17 0.61
N THR A 81 -7.77 -5.90 1.53
CA THR A 81 -8.69 -7.00 1.19
C THR A 81 -10.05 -6.73 1.81
N PRO A 82 -11.16 -6.88 1.08
CA PRO A 82 -12.51 -6.81 1.64
C PRO A 82 -12.74 -7.93 2.64
N VAL A 83 -13.12 -7.58 3.87
CA VAL A 83 -13.45 -8.53 4.94
C VAL A 83 -14.83 -8.18 5.49
N PRO A 84 -15.73 -9.16 5.73
CA PRO A 84 -17.00 -8.90 6.37
C PRO A 84 -16.80 -8.22 7.73
N ASN A 85 -17.52 -7.12 7.97
CA ASN A 85 -17.46 -6.39 9.24
C ASN A 85 -18.54 -6.90 10.23
N GLU A 86 -18.52 -6.40 11.47
CA GLU A 86 -19.45 -6.83 12.54
C GLU A 86 -20.93 -6.67 12.17
N LYS A 87 -21.26 -5.75 11.23
CA LYS A 87 -22.63 -5.57 10.75
C LYS A 87 -23.09 -6.69 9.82
N ALA A 88 -22.13 -7.45 9.27
CA ALA A 88 -22.40 -8.53 8.35
C ALA A 88 -23.13 -9.72 9.02
N ASP A 89 -22.92 -9.93 10.31
CA ASP A 89 -23.45 -11.10 11.04
C ASP A 89 -24.86 -10.89 11.62
N ASN A 90 -25.29 -9.64 11.79
CA ASN A 90 -26.47 -9.30 12.58
C ASN A 90 -27.71 -8.89 11.77
N PHE A 91 -27.63 -8.81 10.44
CA PHE A 91 -28.71 -8.28 9.62
C PHE A 91 -28.99 -9.12 8.37
N ILE A 92 -30.24 -9.14 7.95
CA ILE A 92 -30.62 -9.61 6.63
C ILE A 92 -30.00 -8.65 5.60
N ARG A 93 -29.06 -9.17 4.80
CA ARG A 93 -28.33 -8.38 3.82
C ARG A 93 -29.15 -8.24 2.55
N PHE A 94 -29.70 -7.09 2.30
CA PHE A 94 -30.34 -6.77 1.04
C PHE A 94 -30.41 -5.27 0.78
N GLY A 95 -30.59 -4.91 -0.49
CA GLY A 95 -30.79 -3.53 -0.92
C GLY A 95 -29.51 -2.71 -1.01
N LEU A 96 -29.67 -1.39 -1.07
CA LEU A 96 -28.60 -0.44 -1.39
C LEU A 96 -27.38 -0.53 -0.45
N SER A 97 -27.58 -0.90 0.80
CA SER A 97 -26.48 -1.04 1.78
C SER A 97 -25.54 -2.21 1.44
N GLU A 98 -26.11 -3.32 0.94
CA GLU A 98 -25.31 -4.45 0.44
C GLU A 98 -24.64 -4.10 -0.89
N ASP A 99 -25.40 -3.48 -1.79
CA ASP A 99 -24.89 -3.05 -3.10
C ASP A 99 -23.71 -2.09 -2.97
N LEU A 100 -23.75 -1.18 -2.00
CA LEU A 100 -22.67 -0.24 -1.69
C LEU A 100 -21.55 -0.84 -0.82
N GLY A 101 -21.67 -2.10 -0.37
CA GLY A 101 -20.63 -2.78 0.39
C GLY A 101 -20.45 -2.29 1.84
N TYR A 102 -21.51 -1.78 2.49
CA TYR A 102 -21.44 -1.34 3.89
C TYR A 102 -21.25 -2.49 4.90
N TYR A 103 -21.34 -3.73 4.47
CA TYR A 103 -21.09 -4.93 5.27
C TYR A 103 -19.68 -5.51 5.11
N VAL A 104 -18.82 -4.81 4.36
CA VAL A 104 -17.40 -5.14 4.20
C VAL A 104 -16.55 -3.94 4.52
N ASP A 105 -15.40 -4.18 5.14
CA ASP A 105 -14.36 -3.20 5.35
C ASP A 105 -13.06 -3.67 4.70
N LEU A 106 -12.24 -2.73 4.26
CA LEU A 106 -10.90 -3.02 3.77
C LEU A 106 -9.96 -3.22 4.95
N GLU A 107 -9.31 -4.38 4.99
CA GLU A 107 -8.29 -4.68 5.98
C GLU A 107 -6.89 -4.83 5.33
N PRO A 108 -5.85 -4.39 6.08
CA PRO A 108 -5.89 -3.65 7.34
C PRO A 108 -6.26 -2.18 7.09
N GLY A 109 -7.13 -1.56 7.88
CA GLY A 109 -7.51 -0.14 7.70
C GLY A 109 -6.29 0.82 7.71
N THR A 110 -5.24 0.46 8.44
CA THR A 110 -3.90 1.07 8.37
C THR A 110 -2.87 0.01 8.00
N MET A 111 -2.30 0.15 6.81
CA MET A 111 -1.23 -0.70 6.32
C MET A 111 0.13 -0.19 6.81
N LYS A 112 0.94 -1.08 7.38
CA LYS A 112 2.33 -0.81 7.74
C LYS A 112 3.24 -1.74 6.95
N ALA A 113 4.17 -1.18 6.18
CA ALA A 113 5.11 -1.94 5.36
C ALA A 113 6.55 -1.60 5.74
N ALA A 114 7.27 -2.57 6.28
CA ALA A 114 8.72 -2.49 6.38
C ALA A 114 9.33 -2.95 5.04
N MET A 115 10.10 -2.08 4.40
CA MET A 115 10.78 -2.39 3.16
C MET A 115 12.13 -3.03 3.47
N LYS A 116 12.53 -4.00 2.66
CA LYS A 116 13.80 -4.69 2.80
C LYS A 116 14.87 -3.90 2.04
N SER A 117 16.00 -3.60 2.69
CA SER A 117 17.11 -2.93 2.02
C SER A 117 17.72 -3.80 0.92
N GLU A 118 18.14 -3.20 -0.18
CA GLU A 118 18.91 -3.87 -1.23
C GLU A 118 20.28 -4.38 -0.74
N LEU A 119 20.78 -3.84 0.38
CA LEU A 119 22.01 -4.32 1.02
C LEU A 119 21.82 -5.69 1.70
N VAL A 120 20.58 -6.15 1.92
CA VAL A 120 20.34 -7.52 2.39
C VAL A 120 20.50 -8.46 1.21
N PRO A 121 21.51 -9.34 1.21
CA PRO A 121 21.82 -10.16 0.03
C PRO A 121 20.73 -11.18 -0.27
N GLY A 122 20.64 -11.57 -1.54
CA GLY A 122 19.76 -12.67 -1.96
C GLY A 122 20.38 -14.06 -1.76
N SER A 123 21.72 -14.12 -1.49
CA SER A 123 22.46 -15.35 -1.20
C SER A 123 23.66 -15.04 -0.32
N THR A 124 24.07 -15.99 0.51
CA THR A 124 25.21 -15.84 1.43
C THR A 124 26.58 -15.93 0.74
N GLY A 125 26.60 -16.32 -0.54
CA GLY A 125 27.85 -16.54 -1.27
C GLY A 125 28.68 -17.70 -0.73
N ALA A 126 29.96 -17.77 -1.14
CA ALA A 126 30.89 -18.81 -0.70
C ALA A 126 31.45 -18.54 0.71
N ASP A 127 31.51 -17.29 1.13
CA ASP A 127 31.94 -16.87 2.47
C ASP A 127 30.85 -15.96 3.09
N PRO A 128 29.97 -16.51 3.93
CA PRO A 128 28.89 -15.76 4.58
C PRO A 128 29.41 -14.60 5.43
N PHE A 129 30.50 -14.79 6.19
CA PHE A 129 31.02 -13.75 7.06
C PHE A 129 31.63 -12.58 6.29
N ALA A 130 32.37 -12.87 5.21
CA ALA A 130 32.90 -11.83 4.34
C ALA A 130 31.75 -11.05 3.67
N THR A 131 30.71 -11.74 3.20
CA THR A 131 29.52 -11.11 2.60
C THR A 131 28.80 -10.22 3.61
N MET A 132 28.57 -10.70 4.82
CA MET A 132 27.95 -9.92 5.89
C MET A 132 28.76 -8.66 6.21
N ALA A 133 30.09 -8.80 6.38
CA ALA A 133 30.96 -7.66 6.65
C ALA A 133 30.95 -6.62 5.52
N GLN A 134 30.95 -7.06 4.27
CA GLN A 134 30.85 -6.14 3.11
C GLN A 134 29.55 -5.35 3.10
N GLN A 135 28.42 -6.00 3.40
CA GLN A 135 27.13 -5.32 3.43
C GLN A 135 27.02 -4.34 4.60
N ALA A 136 27.55 -4.71 5.78
CA ALA A 136 27.62 -3.80 6.92
C ALA A 136 28.48 -2.56 6.62
N LEU A 137 29.66 -2.74 6.02
CA LEU A 137 30.51 -1.64 5.58
C LEU A 137 29.86 -0.76 4.50
N ALA A 138 29.02 -1.34 3.64
CA ALA A 138 28.26 -0.57 2.65
C ALA A 138 27.20 0.29 3.33
N ALA A 139 26.53 -0.22 4.37
CA ALA A 139 25.59 0.55 5.16
C ALA A 139 26.29 1.71 5.91
N ASP A 140 27.48 1.45 6.50
CA ASP A 140 28.28 2.50 7.18
C ASP A 140 28.64 3.63 6.21
N ARG A 141 29.07 3.30 4.98
CA ARG A 141 29.40 4.29 3.96
C ARG A 141 28.20 5.15 3.56
N LYS A 142 27.01 4.55 3.45
CA LYS A 142 25.77 5.29 3.16
C LYS A 142 25.41 6.24 4.30
N LEU A 143 25.61 5.82 5.55
CA LEU A 143 25.42 6.69 6.73
C LEU A 143 26.41 7.86 6.72
N GLU A 144 27.70 7.60 6.49
CA GLU A 144 28.73 8.62 6.41
C GLU A 144 28.50 9.62 5.28
N ALA A 145 27.98 9.14 4.13
CA ALA A 145 27.58 9.98 2.99
C ALA A 145 26.29 10.79 3.24
N GLY A 146 25.55 10.49 4.32
CA GLY A 146 24.25 11.11 4.60
C GLY A 146 23.11 10.63 3.69
N GLU A 147 23.29 9.52 2.99
CA GLU A 147 22.28 8.92 2.13
C GLU A 147 21.17 8.24 2.93
N ILE A 148 21.49 7.76 4.12
CA ILE A 148 20.56 7.14 5.07
C ILE A 148 20.71 7.78 6.45
N THR A 149 19.63 7.73 7.23
CA THR A 149 19.63 8.19 8.61
C THR A 149 20.20 7.12 9.55
N ALA A 150 20.58 7.53 10.78
CA ALA A 150 21.05 6.59 11.80
C ALA A 150 20.00 5.52 12.16
N VAL A 151 18.71 5.86 12.07
CA VAL A 151 17.61 4.90 12.31
C VAL A 151 17.52 3.90 11.18
N GLU A 152 17.59 4.34 9.94
CA GLU A 152 17.62 3.46 8.76
C GLU A 152 18.85 2.55 8.79
N HIS A 153 20.02 3.09 9.06
CA HIS A 153 21.25 2.31 9.22
C HIS A 153 21.08 1.17 10.23
N LYS A 154 20.60 1.48 11.44
CA LYS A 154 20.36 0.47 12.47
C LYS A 154 19.46 -0.66 11.97
N ILE A 155 18.35 -0.33 11.30
CA ILE A 155 17.41 -1.33 10.79
C ILE A 155 18.01 -2.13 9.65
N ILE A 156 18.80 -1.51 8.77
CA ILE A 156 19.52 -2.22 7.70
C ILE A 156 20.49 -3.24 8.30
N ILE A 157 21.26 -2.87 9.32
CA ILE A 157 22.17 -3.78 10.02
C ILE A 157 21.38 -4.95 10.67
N GLU A 158 20.26 -4.65 11.34
CA GLU A 158 19.38 -5.69 11.90
C GLU A 158 18.85 -6.64 10.82
N GLN A 159 18.42 -6.14 9.67
CA GLN A 159 17.97 -6.97 8.53
C GLN A 159 19.10 -7.85 7.97
N ILE A 160 20.33 -7.32 7.89
CA ILE A 160 21.50 -8.10 7.44
C ILE A 160 21.78 -9.23 8.43
N ILE A 161 21.84 -8.93 9.72
CA ILE A 161 22.10 -9.93 10.78
C ILE A 161 21.01 -11.02 10.75
N GLU A 162 19.74 -10.63 10.76
CA GLU A 162 18.62 -11.57 10.71
C GLU A 162 18.68 -12.50 9.51
N TYR A 163 19.02 -11.97 8.33
CA TYR A 163 19.18 -12.78 7.11
C TYR A 163 20.25 -13.86 7.29
N PHE A 164 21.42 -13.52 7.85
CA PHE A 164 22.51 -14.48 8.04
C PHE A 164 22.23 -15.47 9.16
N GLU A 165 21.53 -15.07 10.23
CA GLU A 165 21.09 -15.99 11.28
C GLU A 165 20.11 -17.05 10.74
N GLN A 166 19.15 -16.65 9.92
CA GLN A 166 18.17 -17.56 9.32
C GLN A 166 18.77 -18.51 8.27
N THR A 167 19.87 -18.11 7.64
CA THR A 167 20.46 -18.88 6.55
C THR A 167 21.61 -19.78 7.04
N SER A 168 22.11 -19.56 8.25
CA SER A 168 23.22 -20.35 8.85
C SER A 168 22.74 -21.56 9.65
N LEU A 169 21.41 -21.79 9.74
CA LEU A 169 20.76 -22.96 10.33
C LEU A 169 20.36 -23.96 9.25
#